data_94cee8d4690f048125e17bb83f4b5acc
#
_entry.id   94cee8d4690f048125e17bb83f4b5acc
#
_cell.length_a   1.000
_cell.length_b   1.000
_cell.length_c   1.000
_cell.angle_alpha   90.00
_cell.angle_beta   90.00
_cell.angle_gamma   90.00
#
_symmetry.space_group_name_H-M   'P 1'
#
loop_
_entity.id
_entity.type
_entity.pdbx_description
1 polymer ?
#
loop_
_entity_poly.entity_id
_entity_poly.type
_entity_poly.pdbx_seq_one_letter_code
_entity_poly.pdbx_strand_id
1 'polypeptide(L)' 'MKFNVNQQDLQQALNYCQGVIEKRSTLPILSNILLDASNSKLTITATDLDLIFIHQLNNVEILEEGKTNHNFLNHV' A
#
# COMPACT_ATOMS: atom_id res chain seq x y z
N MET A 1 13.71 4.86 -1.79
CA MET A 1 13.16 3.61 -1.27
C MET A 1 13.51 2.47 -2.20
N LYS A 2 14.20 1.47 -1.69
CA LYS A 2 14.54 0.26 -2.44
C LYS A 2 14.32 -0.95 -1.56
N PHE A 3 13.68 -1.97 -2.10
CA PHE A 3 13.47 -3.21 -1.39
C PHE A 3 13.27 -4.36 -2.37
N ASN A 4 13.53 -5.57 -1.88
CA ASN A 4 13.21 -6.80 -2.58
C ASN A 4 12.08 -7.50 -1.87
N VAL A 5 11.07 -7.90 -2.60
CA VAL A 5 9.89 -8.56 -2.06
C VAL A 5 9.41 -9.61 -3.07
N ASN A 6 8.79 -10.66 -2.57
CA ASN A 6 8.15 -11.64 -3.43
C ASN A 6 7.00 -10.97 -4.18
N GLN A 7 7.00 -11.10 -5.50
CA GLN A 7 6.01 -10.45 -6.36
C GLN A 7 4.59 -10.88 -6.01
N GLN A 8 4.39 -12.15 -5.71
CA GLN A 8 3.05 -12.66 -5.35
C GLN A 8 2.57 -12.07 -4.04
N ASP A 9 3.45 -11.93 -3.06
CA ASP A 9 3.08 -11.35 -1.76
C ASP A 9 2.69 -9.89 -1.91
N LEU A 10 3.46 -9.14 -2.68
CA LEU A 10 3.14 -7.73 -2.93
C LEU A 10 1.84 -7.59 -3.72
N GLN A 11 1.68 -8.39 -4.76
CA GLN A 11 0.47 -8.34 -5.59
C GLN A 11 -0.77 -8.65 -4.76
N GLN A 12 -0.68 -9.65 -3.91
CA GLN A 12 -1.79 -10.04 -3.05
C GLN A 12 -2.14 -8.93 -2.06
N ALA A 13 -1.14 -8.30 -1.46
CA ALA A 13 -1.35 -7.20 -0.53
C ALA A 13 -2.02 -6.01 -1.21
N LEU A 14 -1.55 -5.66 -2.40
CA LEU A 14 -2.15 -4.56 -3.17
C LEU A 14 -3.58 -4.88 -3.59
N ASN A 15 -3.85 -6.13 -3.95
CA ASN A 15 -5.22 -6.55 -4.28
C ASN A 15 -6.15 -6.42 -3.08
N TYR A 16 -5.70 -6.77 -1.88
CA TYR A 16 -6.48 -6.58 -0.67
C TYR A 16 -6.80 -5.11 -0.43
N CYS A 17 -5.79 -4.25 -0.55
CA CYS A 17 -5.98 -2.81 -0.35
C CYS A 17 -6.99 -2.25 -1.34
N GLN A 18 -6.85 -2.62 -2.61
CA GLN A 18 -7.74 -2.16 -3.66
C GLN A 18 -9.16 -2.65 -3.44
N GLY A 19 -9.33 -3.91 -3.07
CA GLY A 19 -10.64 -4.49 -2.79
C GLY A 19 -11.35 -3.80 -1.64
N VAL A 20 -10.63 -3.46 -0.58
CA VAL A 20 -11.20 -2.75 0.57
C VAL A 20 -11.67 -1.36 0.15
N ILE A 21 -10.85 -0.64 -0.59
CA ILE A 21 -11.18 0.71 -1.05
C ILE A 21 -12.38 0.68 -2.00
N GLU A 22 -12.38 -0.22 -2.97
CA GLU A 22 -13.46 -0.32 -3.96
C GLU A 22 -14.81 -0.63 -3.33
N LYS A 23 -14.82 -1.44 -2.28
CA LYS A 23 -16.06 -1.79 -1.60
C LYS A 23 -16.63 -0.67 -0.74
N ARG A 24 -15.77 0.21 -0.26
CA ARG A 24 -16.13 1.21 0.74
C ARG A 24 -16.26 2.61 0.19
N SER A 25 -15.47 2.93 -0.82
CA SER A 25 -15.40 4.30 -1.33
C SER A 25 -16.22 4.43 -2.60
N THR A 26 -17.12 5.41 -2.61
CA THR A 26 -17.83 5.79 -3.82
C THR A 26 -17.05 6.81 -4.64
N LEU A 27 -15.98 7.36 -4.06
CA LEU A 27 -15.13 8.36 -4.70
C LEU A 27 -13.68 7.92 -4.60
N PRO A 28 -13.20 7.07 -5.52
CA PRO A 28 -11.82 6.57 -5.49
C PRO A 28 -10.76 7.67 -5.49
N ILE A 29 -11.09 8.83 -6.00
CA ILE A 29 -10.24 10.01 -6.02
C ILE A 29 -9.74 10.39 -4.62
N LEU A 30 -10.48 10.03 -3.57
CA LEU A 30 -10.15 10.35 -2.19
C LEU A 30 -9.34 9.25 -1.50
N SER A 31 -8.96 8.23 -2.24
CA SER A 31 -8.22 7.10 -1.71
C SER A 31 -6.73 7.24 -1.97
N ASN A 32 -5.93 6.83 -1.00
CA ASN A 32 -4.48 6.87 -1.08
C ASN A 32 -3.88 5.56 -0.62
N ILE A 33 -2.73 5.21 -1.20
CA ILE A 33 -1.88 4.13 -0.70
C ILE A 33 -0.54 4.74 -0.30
N LEU A 34 -0.15 4.49 0.94
CA LEU A 34 1.15 4.86 1.46
C LEU A 34 2.00 3.61 1.60
N LEU A 35 3.20 3.65 1.04
CA LEU A 35 4.19 2.59 1.20
C LEU A 35 5.30 3.10 2.12
N ASP A 36 5.62 2.33 3.14
CA ASP A 36 6.68 2.63 4.09
C ASP A 36 7.61 1.44 4.18
N ALA A 37 8.83 1.58 3.66
CA ALA A 37 9.86 0.56 3.72
C ALA A 37 10.84 0.93 4.82
N SER A 38 10.70 0.33 5.99
CA SER A 38 11.57 0.60 7.13
C SER A 38 11.51 -0.56 8.12
N ASN A 39 12.54 -0.66 8.96
CA ASN A 39 12.63 -1.67 10.04
C ASN A 39 12.42 -3.10 9.54
N SER A 40 12.98 -3.42 8.36
CA SER A 40 12.88 -4.73 7.72
C SER A 40 11.44 -5.12 7.38
N LYS A 41 10.56 -4.16 7.22
CA LYS A 41 9.16 -4.38 6.90
C LYS A 41 8.71 -3.43 5.80
N LEU A 42 7.79 -3.89 4.99
CA LEU A 42 7.06 -3.04 4.06
C LEU A 42 5.64 -2.88 4.59
N THR A 43 5.29 -1.69 4.99
CA THR A 43 3.95 -1.38 5.49
C THR A 43 3.17 -0.68 4.39
N ILE A 44 2.01 -1.22 4.08
CA ILE A 44 1.10 -0.67 3.08
C ILE A 44 -0.12 -0.15 3.81
N THR A 45 -0.35 1.14 3.72
CA THR A 45 -1.51 1.78 4.36
C THR A 45 -2.43 2.32 3.28
N ALA A 46 -3.64 1.80 3.23
CA ALA A 46 -4.67 2.25 2.30
C ALA A 46 -5.70 3.06 3.07
N THR A 47 -6.00 4.25 2.60
CA THR A 47 -6.92 5.15 3.29
C THR A 47 -7.96 5.71 2.34
N ASP A 48 -9.14 5.97 2.88
CA ASP A 48 -10.16 6.81 2.25
C ASP A 48 -10.74 7.74 3.32
N LEU A 49 -11.91 8.30 3.09
CA LEU A 49 -12.50 9.27 4.03
C LEU A 49 -12.79 8.68 5.42
N ASP A 50 -13.16 7.42 5.47
CA ASP A 50 -13.67 6.79 6.69
C ASP A 50 -12.89 5.55 7.12
N LEU A 51 -11.95 5.09 6.31
CA LEU A 51 -11.32 3.80 6.52
C LEU A 51 -9.80 3.91 6.43
N ILE A 52 -9.13 3.22 7.34
CA ILE A 52 -7.68 3.01 7.27
C ILE A 52 -7.46 1.50 7.30
N PHE A 53 -6.77 0.99 6.30
CA PHE A 53 -6.39 -0.41 6.21
C PHE A 53 -4.88 -0.51 6.16
N ILE A 54 -4.30 -1.29 7.08
CA ILE A 54 -2.85 -1.43 7.19
C ILE A 54 -2.48 -2.90 6.99
N HIS A 55 -1.54 -3.14 6.09
CA HIS A 55 -1.01 -4.46 5.83
C HIS A 55 0.51 -4.43 5.85
N GLN A 56 1.14 -5.35 6.56
CA GLN A 56 2.59 -5.42 6.67
C GLN A 56 3.12 -6.68 6.01
N LEU A 57 4.17 -6.52 5.21
CA LEU A 57 4.93 -7.62 4.63
C LEU A 57 6.25 -7.72 5.37
N ASN A 58 6.51 -8.88 5.99
CA ASN A 58 7.71 -9.11 6.79
C ASN A 58 8.83 -9.81 6.02
N ASN A 59 8.50 -10.48 4.92
CA ASN A 59 9.46 -11.20 4.09
C ASN A 59 10.01 -10.28 3.01
N VAL A 60 10.60 -9.18 3.44
CA VAL A 60 11.17 -8.19 2.52
C VAL A 60 12.60 -7.88 2.93
N GLU A 61 13.42 -7.57 1.94
CA GLU A 61 14.78 -7.07 2.16
C GLU A 61 14.76 -5.58 1.85
N ILE A 62 15.01 -4.76 2.86
CA ILE A 62 15.03 -3.31 2.69
C ILE A 62 16.46 -2.90 2.37
N LEU A 63 16.67 -2.39 1.15
CA LEU A 63 17.97 -1.91 0.69
C LEU A 63 18.14 -0.43 0.96
N GLU A 64 17.06 0.32 0.90
CA GLU A 64 17.04 1.75 1.19
C GLU A 64 15.68 2.11 1.74
N GLU A 65 15.65 2.60 2.98
CA GLU A 65 14.39 2.98 3.63
C GLU A 65 13.76 4.20 2.96
N GLY A 66 12.46 4.33 3.10
CA GLY A 66 11.74 5.46 2.56
C GLY A 66 10.24 5.28 2.63
N LYS A 67 9.54 6.34 2.23
CA LYS A 67 8.09 6.36 2.18
C LYS A 67 7.64 6.96 0.86
N THR A 68 6.54 6.47 0.34
CA THR A 68 5.91 7.07 -0.83
C THR A 68 4.39 7.01 -0.68
N ASN A 69 3.71 8.03 -1.16
CA ASN A 69 2.27 8.13 -1.12
C ASN A 69 1.74 8.14 -2.55
N HIS A 70 0.74 7.33 -2.82
CA HIS A 70 0.16 7.20 -4.13
C HIS A 70 -1.35 7.42 -4.06
N ASN A 71 -1.84 8.39 -4.83
CA ASN A 71 -3.26 8.67 -4.94
C ASN A 71 -3.83 7.93 -6.13
N PHE A 72 -4.94 7.19 -5.94
CA PHE A 72 -5.56 6.42 -7.00
C PHE A 72 -5.99 7.28 -8.20
N LEU A 73 -6.29 8.53 -7.98
CA LEU A 73 -6.64 9.44 -9.07
C LEU A 73 -5.53 9.53 -10.11
N ASN A 74 -4.28 9.41 -9.70
CA ASN A 74 -3.13 9.56 -10.58
C ASN A 74 -2.90 8.37 -11.50
N HIS A 75 -3.71 7.33 -11.37
CA HIS A 75 -3.65 6.15 -12.22
C HIS A 75 -4.46 6.29 -13.50
N VAL A 76 -5.26 7.28 -13.57
CA VAL A 76 -6.18 7.44 -14.70
C VAL A 76 -5.50 8.02 -15.91
#